data_f6afc5d99228bfa48915dd2a29df9df7
#
_entry.id   f6afc5d99228bfa48915dd2a29df9df7
#
_cell.length_a   1.000
_cell.length_b   1.000
_cell.length_c   1.000
_cell.angle_alpha   90.00
_cell.angle_beta   90.00
_cell.angle_gamma   90.00
#
_symmetry.space_group_name_H-M   'P 1'
#
loop_
_entity.id
_entity.type
_entity.pdbx_description
1 polymer ?
#
loop_
_entity_poly.entity_id
_entity_poly.type
_entity_poly.pdbx_seq_one_letter_code
_entity_poly.pdbx_strand_id
1 'polypeptide(L)'
;YFLGLAQYQRNEVALSEATLLPALTADAAPRLGYRTEISFLLAAVYQALGRADRARDIVDGVVAHLAQNGNLPALFRARACQADLALRQDRLGDALEWARSFDPGPVQFAYRFFSAPHLTLARVWIAEGSAEGRLQAGRLLHLLETQLRERHNVRFLAEVLAMQALLHHLLGDESAAVEMLGRAIALAQPGGLIRLFVDLGQEMVKPLKRLEAIAGSSHRYVAQLLAALNDDWLVSAGRQQVGA
;
A
#
# COMPACT_ATOMS: atom_id res chain seq x y z
N TYR A 1 -8.81 -8.58 13.39
CA TYR A 1 -8.40 -7.71 12.29
C TYR A 1 -7.22 -6.82 12.65
N PHE A 2 -7.34 -5.95 13.69
CA PHE A 2 -6.29 -4.97 14.02
C PHE A 2 -4.95 -5.61 14.39
N LEU A 3 -4.94 -6.76 15.06
CA LEU A 3 -3.71 -7.50 15.32
C LEU A 3 -3.05 -7.94 14.00
N GLY A 4 -3.81 -8.56 13.09
CA GLY A 4 -3.28 -8.97 11.79
C GLY A 4 -2.78 -7.77 10.96
N LEU A 5 -3.47 -6.61 11.03
CA LEU A 5 -3.01 -5.39 10.38
C LEU A 5 -1.67 -4.91 10.96
N ALA A 6 -1.52 -4.89 12.29
CA ALA A 6 -0.28 -4.50 12.94
C ALA A 6 0.89 -5.44 12.57
N GLN A 7 0.64 -6.75 12.54
CA GLN A 7 1.60 -7.77 12.12
C GLN A 7 2.02 -7.57 10.65
N TYR A 8 1.05 -7.36 9.75
CA TYR A 8 1.36 -7.05 8.35
C TYR A 8 2.25 -5.81 8.23
N GLN A 9 1.87 -4.71 8.88
CA GLN A 9 2.62 -3.46 8.81
C GLN A 9 4.05 -3.60 9.34
N ARG A 10 4.29 -4.49 10.30
CA ARG A 10 5.62 -4.83 10.83
C ARG A 10 6.39 -5.84 9.99
N ASN A 11 5.88 -6.23 8.84
CA ASN A 11 6.43 -7.27 7.96
C ASN A 11 6.42 -8.68 8.57
N GLU A 12 5.59 -8.93 9.59
CA GLU A 12 5.33 -10.24 10.19
C GLU A 12 4.25 -10.98 9.38
N VAL A 13 4.50 -11.18 8.06
CA VAL A 13 3.47 -11.52 7.07
C VAL A 13 2.83 -12.89 7.35
N ALA A 14 3.63 -13.91 7.68
CA ALA A 14 3.13 -15.24 8.00
C ALA A 14 2.27 -15.25 9.28
N LEU A 15 2.64 -14.46 10.27
CA LEU A 15 1.88 -14.32 11.51
C LEU A 15 0.55 -13.58 11.27
N SER A 16 0.56 -12.58 10.39
CA SER A 16 -0.66 -11.89 9.93
C SER A 16 -1.64 -12.87 9.26
N GLU A 17 -1.16 -13.75 8.36
CA GLU A 17 -1.98 -14.79 7.75
C GLU A 17 -2.64 -15.68 8.82
N ALA A 18 -1.84 -16.21 9.74
CA ALA A 18 -2.32 -17.10 10.81
C ALA A 18 -3.37 -16.43 11.72
N THR A 19 -3.25 -15.10 11.92
CA THR A 19 -4.20 -14.32 12.72
C THR A 19 -5.51 -14.04 11.96
N LEU A 20 -5.44 -13.81 10.64
CA LEU A 20 -6.59 -13.35 9.84
C LEU A 20 -7.46 -14.49 9.32
N LEU A 21 -6.90 -15.65 8.98
CA LEU A 21 -7.64 -16.77 8.43
C LEU A 21 -8.78 -17.27 9.35
N PRO A 22 -8.55 -17.51 10.65
CA PRO A 22 -9.64 -17.89 11.56
C PRO A 22 -10.73 -16.82 11.69
N ALA A 23 -10.34 -15.53 11.63
CA ALA A 23 -11.27 -14.42 11.72
C ALA A 23 -12.17 -14.29 10.48
N LEU A 24 -11.71 -14.74 9.30
CA LEU A 24 -12.52 -14.76 8.08
C LEU A 24 -13.58 -15.87 8.09
N THR A 25 -13.26 -17.03 8.69
CA THR A 25 -14.10 -18.24 8.70
C THR A 25 -15.03 -18.36 9.90
N ALA A 26 -14.83 -17.56 10.95
CA ALA A 26 -15.65 -17.60 12.15
C ALA A 26 -17.10 -17.19 11.87
N ASP A 27 -18.07 -18.04 12.26
CA ASP A 27 -19.52 -17.75 12.14
C ASP A 27 -19.96 -16.51 12.94
N ALA A 28 -19.22 -16.20 14.00
CA ALA A 28 -19.37 -14.99 14.79
C ALA A 28 -18.75 -13.75 14.13
N ALA A 29 -18.37 -13.84 12.83
CA ALA A 29 -17.71 -12.74 12.14
C ALA A 29 -18.60 -11.50 12.17
N PRO A 30 -18.21 -10.51 12.96
CA PRO A 30 -19.05 -9.36 13.18
C PRO A 30 -19.09 -8.52 11.94
N ARG A 31 -20.28 -8.11 11.55
CA ARG A 31 -20.52 -7.01 10.64
C ARG A 31 -19.73 -7.08 9.32
N LEU A 32 -20.43 -7.20 8.23
CA LEU A 32 -19.96 -7.28 6.84
C LEU A 32 -18.72 -6.43 6.52
N GLY A 33 -18.59 -5.25 7.14
CA GLY A 33 -17.47 -4.33 6.93
C GLY A 33 -16.09 -4.86 7.35
N TYR A 34 -15.98 -5.66 8.42
CA TYR A 34 -14.69 -6.22 8.83
C TYR A 34 -14.28 -7.42 7.97
N ARG A 35 -15.23 -8.24 7.49
CA ARG A 35 -14.90 -9.34 6.56
C ARG A 35 -14.25 -8.78 5.28
N THR A 36 -14.78 -7.70 4.76
CA THR A 36 -14.20 -7.02 3.58
C THR A 36 -12.78 -6.52 3.87
N GLU A 37 -12.55 -5.85 5.02
CA GLU A 37 -11.21 -5.37 5.39
C GLU A 37 -10.23 -6.53 5.63
N ILE A 38 -10.67 -7.64 6.25
CA ILE A 38 -9.86 -8.85 6.43
C ILE A 38 -9.46 -9.42 5.06
N SER A 39 -10.39 -9.47 4.10
CA SER A 39 -10.12 -9.98 2.76
C SER A 39 -9.10 -9.11 2.00
N PHE A 40 -9.20 -7.78 2.09
CA PHE A 40 -8.22 -6.89 1.48
C PHE A 40 -6.83 -7.04 2.10
N LEU A 41 -6.77 -7.15 3.41
CA LEU A 41 -5.51 -7.38 4.11
C LEU A 41 -4.92 -8.76 3.79
N LEU A 42 -5.73 -9.81 3.71
CA LEU A 42 -5.29 -11.14 3.28
C LEU A 42 -4.79 -11.15 1.83
N ALA A 43 -5.40 -10.39 0.94
CA ALA A 43 -4.88 -10.24 -0.41
C ALA A 43 -3.47 -9.63 -0.43
N ALA A 44 -3.23 -8.59 0.38
CA ALA A 44 -1.91 -8.01 0.53
C ALA A 44 -0.90 -8.98 1.16
N VAL A 45 -1.34 -9.76 2.16
CA VAL A 45 -0.55 -10.85 2.78
C VAL A 45 -0.18 -11.92 1.75
N TYR A 46 -1.14 -12.41 0.96
CA TYR A 46 -0.87 -13.39 -0.09
C TYR A 46 0.07 -12.85 -1.16
N GLN A 47 -0.10 -11.60 -1.56
CA GLN A 47 0.81 -10.93 -2.48
C GLN A 47 2.24 -10.91 -1.93
N ALA A 48 2.43 -10.52 -0.68
CA ALA A 48 3.72 -10.48 -0.01
C ALA A 48 4.35 -11.87 0.17
N LEU A 49 3.53 -12.92 0.32
CA LEU A 49 3.98 -14.33 0.37
C LEU A 49 4.21 -14.95 -1.02
N GLY A 50 4.12 -14.18 -2.09
CA GLY A 50 4.32 -14.70 -3.44
C GLY A 50 3.12 -15.47 -4.02
N ARG A 51 1.98 -15.50 -3.35
CA ARG A 51 0.78 -16.24 -3.76
C ARG A 51 -0.18 -15.33 -4.55
N ALA A 52 0.29 -14.83 -5.70
CA ALA A 52 -0.39 -13.80 -6.49
C ALA A 52 -1.81 -14.20 -6.92
N ASP A 53 -2.02 -15.47 -7.31
CA ASP A 53 -3.33 -15.96 -7.73
C ASP A 53 -4.33 -15.95 -6.57
N ARG A 54 -3.93 -16.44 -5.39
CA ARG A 54 -4.77 -16.38 -4.20
C ARG A 54 -5.13 -14.94 -3.79
N ALA A 55 -4.21 -14.02 -3.98
CA ALA A 55 -4.47 -12.60 -3.73
C ALA A 55 -5.55 -12.06 -4.68
N ARG A 56 -5.53 -12.45 -5.96
CA ARG A 56 -6.58 -12.09 -6.94
C ARG A 56 -7.91 -12.74 -6.57
N ASP A 57 -7.93 -14.04 -6.38
CA ASP A 57 -9.15 -14.80 -6.12
C ASP A 57 -9.96 -14.23 -4.96
N ILE A 58 -9.27 -13.86 -3.86
CA ILE A 58 -9.96 -13.30 -2.69
C ILE A 58 -10.55 -11.91 -2.97
N VAL A 59 -9.86 -11.05 -3.70
CA VAL A 59 -10.36 -9.69 -4.03
C VAL A 59 -11.49 -9.78 -5.05
N ASP A 60 -11.35 -10.61 -6.08
CA ASP A 60 -12.36 -10.80 -7.12
C ASP A 60 -13.64 -11.38 -6.54
N GLY A 61 -13.53 -12.33 -5.61
CA GLY A 61 -14.67 -12.86 -4.86
C GLY A 61 -15.39 -11.77 -4.03
N VAL A 62 -14.64 -10.88 -3.40
CA VAL A 62 -15.22 -9.73 -2.66
C VAL A 62 -15.92 -8.77 -3.62
N VAL A 63 -15.30 -8.43 -4.75
CA VAL A 63 -15.91 -7.53 -5.75
C VAL A 63 -17.21 -8.12 -6.29
N ALA A 64 -17.22 -9.40 -6.68
CA ALA A 64 -18.41 -10.09 -7.16
C ALA A 64 -19.54 -10.08 -6.13
N HIS A 65 -19.22 -10.41 -4.87
CA HIS A 65 -20.20 -10.42 -3.78
C HIS A 65 -20.77 -9.01 -3.50
N LEU A 66 -19.95 -7.99 -3.46
CA LEU A 66 -20.39 -6.61 -3.19
C LEU A 66 -21.21 -6.04 -4.35
N ALA A 67 -20.89 -6.40 -5.60
CA ALA A 67 -21.65 -6.02 -6.78
C ALA A 67 -23.07 -6.65 -6.75
N GLN A 68 -23.18 -7.94 -6.40
CA GLN A 68 -24.46 -8.65 -6.29
C GLN A 68 -25.36 -8.05 -5.19
N ASN A 69 -24.77 -7.61 -4.08
CA ASN A 69 -25.52 -7.06 -2.94
C ASN A 69 -25.76 -5.55 -3.00
N GLY A 70 -25.32 -4.87 -4.06
CA GLY A 70 -25.52 -3.43 -4.25
C GLY A 70 -24.80 -2.53 -3.23
N ASN A 71 -23.75 -3.04 -2.54
CA ASN A 71 -23.00 -2.25 -1.56
C ASN A 71 -21.96 -1.38 -2.26
N LEU A 72 -22.41 -0.30 -2.89
CA LEU A 72 -21.58 0.59 -3.69
C LEU A 72 -20.36 1.18 -2.94
N PRO A 73 -20.46 1.68 -1.69
CA PRO A 73 -19.30 2.23 -0.99
C PRO A 73 -18.19 1.18 -0.74
N ALA A 74 -18.57 -0.06 -0.41
CA ALA A 74 -17.60 -1.13 -0.21
C ALA A 74 -17.04 -1.64 -1.56
N LEU A 75 -17.88 -1.73 -2.60
CA LEU A 75 -17.49 -2.10 -3.96
C LEU A 75 -16.45 -1.12 -4.52
N PHE A 76 -16.63 0.16 -4.29
CA PHE A 76 -15.71 1.20 -4.71
C PHE A 76 -14.30 0.98 -4.13
N ARG A 77 -14.21 0.63 -2.83
CA ARG A 77 -12.94 0.29 -2.19
C ARG A 77 -12.36 -1.04 -2.66
N ALA A 78 -13.23 -2.03 -2.92
CA ALA A 78 -12.80 -3.32 -3.43
C ALA A 78 -12.14 -3.20 -4.81
N ARG A 79 -12.70 -2.39 -5.70
CA ARG A 79 -12.11 -2.11 -7.02
C ARG A 79 -10.78 -1.36 -6.92
N ALA A 80 -10.65 -0.44 -5.97
CA ALA A 80 -9.37 0.19 -5.69
C ALA A 80 -8.32 -0.83 -5.19
N CYS A 81 -8.73 -1.79 -4.36
CA CYS A 81 -7.86 -2.88 -3.92
C CYS A 81 -7.44 -3.79 -5.10
N GLN A 82 -8.35 -4.07 -6.06
CA GLN A 82 -7.98 -4.78 -7.30
C GLN A 82 -6.92 -4.01 -8.10
N ALA A 83 -7.07 -2.70 -8.23
CA ALA A 83 -6.13 -1.85 -8.95
C ALA A 83 -4.76 -1.78 -8.25
N ASP A 84 -4.72 -1.65 -6.92
CA ASP A 84 -3.46 -1.72 -6.16
C ASP A 84 -2.76 -3.08 -6.32
N LEU A 85 -3.54 -4.17 -6.28
CA LEU A 85 -3.01 -5.50 -6.50
C LEU A 85 -2.51 -5.69 -7.94
N ALA A 86 -3.20 -5.12 -8.94
CA ALA A 86 -2.77 -5.13 -10.33
C ALA A 86 -1.41 -4.44 -10.50
N LEU A 87 -1.19 -3.28 -9.85
CA LEU A 87 0.12 -2.62 -9.84
C LEU A 87 1.23 -3.51 -9.29
N ARG A 88 0.96 -4.18 -8.16
CA ARG A 88 1.94 -5.08 -7.51
C ARG A 88 2.21 -6.36 -8.31
N GLN A 89 1.43 -6.62 -9.34
CA GLN A 89 1.52 -7.78 -10.25
C GLN A 89 1.91 -7.37 -11.66
N ASP A 90 2.50 -6.20 -11.85
CA ASP A 90 2.97 -5.65 -13.14
C ASP A 90 1.85 -5.53 -14.20
N ARG A 91 0.59 -5.45 -13.77
CA ARG A 91 -0.60 -5.27 -14.63
C ARG A 91 -1.04 -3.80 -14.64
N LEU A 92 -0.14 -2.92 -15.07
CA LEU A 92 -0.41 -1.48 -15.09
C LEU A 92 -1.65 -1.10 -15.91
N GLY A 93 -1.92 -1.83 -17.02
CA GLY A 93 -3.09 -1.57 -17.89
C GLY A 93 -4.41 -1.64 -17.12
N ASP A 94 -4.59 -2.67 -16.28
CA ASP A 94 -5.80 -2.87 -15.47
C ASP A 94 -5.97 -1.76 -14.44
N ALA A 95 -4.87 -1.35 -13.81
CA ALA A 95 -4.86 -0.26 -12.84
C ALA A 95 -5.21 1.09 -13.48
N LEU A 96 -4.72 1.37 -14.69
CA LEU A 96 -5.05 2.56 -15.46
C LEU A 96 -6.51 2.58 -15.92
N GLU A 97 -7.06 1.44 -16.32
CA GLU A 97 -8.49 1.34 -16.65
C GLU A 97 -9.36 1.71 -15.45
N TRP A 98 -9.04 1.17 -14.28
CA TRP A 98 -9.71 1.58 -13.05
C TRP A 98 -9.56 3.07 -12.76
N ALA A 99 -8.34 3.63 -12.85
CA ALA A 99 -8.09 5.03 -12.55
C ALA A 99 -8.89 5.99 -13.45
N ARG A 100 -9.08 5.65 -14.74
CA ARG A 100 -9.91 6.44 -15.68
C ARG A 100 -11.40 6.41 -15.31
N SER A 101 -11.87 5.33 -14.71
CA SER A 101 -13.27 5.17 -14.27
C SER A 101 -13.52 5.68 -12.84
N PHE A 102 -12.45 6.02 -12.11
CA PHE A 102 -12.54 6.40 -10.72
C PHE A 102 -12.98 7.86 -10.57
N ASP A 103 -14.12 8.07 -9.92
CA ASP A 103 -14.53 9.39 -9.44
C ASP A 103 -14.02 9.58 -8.00
N PRO A 104 -13.05 10.46 -7.77
CA PRO A 104 -12.41 10.58 -6.47
C PRO A 104 -13.31 11.05 -5.34
N GLY A 105 -14.50 11.60 -5.59
CA GLY A 105 -15.43 11.99 -4.53
C GLY A 105 -14.78 12.55 -3.25
N PRO A 106 -15.50 12.72 -2.15
CA PRO A 106 -14.90 13.17 -0.89
C PRO A 106 -13.96 12.13 -0.30
N VAL A 107 -12.76 12.56 0.11
CA VAL A 107 -11.78 11.69 0.75
C VAL A 107 -12.28 11.17 2.09
N GLN A 108 -12.27 9.86 2.26
CA GLN A 108 -12.65 9.21 3.51
C GLN A 108 -11.50 8.36 4.05
N PHE A 109 -10.92 8.77 5.16
CA PHE A 109 -9.97 7.99 5.93
C PHE A 109 -10.58 7.52 7.24
N ALA A 110 -10.95 6.25 7.34
CA ALA A 110 -11.28 5.65 8.61
C ALA A 110 -10.06 4.81 9.09
N TYR A 111 -9.73 4.94 10.37
CA TYR A 111 -8.62 4.18 10.98
C TYR A 111 -8.73 2.66 10.78
N ARG A 112 -9.97 2.15 10.61
CA ARG A 112 -10.25 0.74 10.36
C ARG A 112 -9.98 0.29 8.94
N PHE A 113 -9.80 1.21 7.97
CA PHE A 113 -9.59 0.83 6.59
C PHE A 113 -8.15 0.34 6.38
N PHE A 114 -8.01 -0.75 5.64
CA PHE A 114 -6.70 -1.23 5.23
C PHE A 114 -6.05 -0.27 4.21
N SER A 115 -6.81 0.12 3.20
CA SER A 115 -6.37 1.02 2.14
C SER A 115 -7.39 2.12 1.88
N ALA A 116 -6.96 3.18 1.21
CA ALA A 116 -7.81 4.27 0.77
C ALA A 116 -7.72 4.41 -0.76
N PRO A 117 -8.85 4.44 -1.49
CA PRO A 117 -8.86 4.51 -2.96
C PRO A 117 -8.05 5.66 -3.54
N HIS A 118 -8.02 6.81 -2.86
CA HIS A 118 -7.24 7.98 -3.28
C HIS A 118 -5.72 7.72 -3.25
N LEU A 119 -5.23 6.88 -2.33
CA LEU A 119 -3.82 6.47 -2.32
C LEU A 119 -3.52 5.52 -3.48
N THR A 120 -4.42 4.60 -3.77
CA THR A 120 -4.31 3.75 -4.96
C THR A 120 -4.26 4.60 -6.23
N LEU A 121 -5.12 5.61 -6.36
CA LEU A 121 -5.12 6.52 -7.51
C LEU A 121 -3.77 7.24 -7.66
N ALA A 122 -3.22 7.78 -6.57
CA ALA A 122 -1.91 8.44 -6.61
C ALA A 122 -0.81 7.45 -7.01
N ARG A 123 -0.83 6.20 -6.52
CA ARG A 123 0.11 5.14 -6.93
C ARG A 123 0.02 4.83 -8.42
N VAL A 124 -1.20 4.73 -8.96
CA VAL A 124 -1.41 4.46 -10.40
C VAL A 124 -0.82 5.60 -11.24
N TRP A 125 -1.07 6.86 -10.89
CA TRP A 125 -0.49 8.01 -11.59
C TRP A 125 1.04 8.10 -11.49
N ILE A 126 1.62 7.72 -10.35
CA ILE A 126 3.07 7.62 -10.20
C ILE A 126 3.63 6.52 -11.11
N ALA A 127 3.00 5.35 -11.13
CA ALA A 127 3.42 4.21 -11.92
C ALA A 127 3.23 4.42 -13.44
N GLU A 128 2.22 5.18 -13.86
CA GLU A 128 2.02 5.61 -15.25
C GLU A 128 3.23 6.40 -15.78
N GLY A 129 3.83 7.24 -14.91
CA GLY A 129 5.06 7.94 -15.19
C GLY A 129 4.94 9.13 -16.13
N SER A 130 3.75 9.46 -16.65
CA SER A 130 3.52 10.66 -17.47
C SER A 130 3.72 11.94 -16.66
N ALA A 131 4.07 13.04 -17.33
CA ALA A 131 4.22 14.34 -16.67
C ALA A 131 2.91 14.80 -16.01
N GLU A 132 1.78 14.59 -16.69
CA GLU A 132 0.45 14.90 -16.15
C GLU A 132 0.10 14.01 -14.96
N GLY A 133 0.31 12.69 -15.04
CA GLY A 133 0.07 11.75 -13.93
C GLY A 133 0.88 12.13 -12.69
N ARG A 134 2.17 12.45 -12.85
CA ARG A 134 3.01 12.92 -11.73
C ARG A 134 2.51 14.21 -11.10
N LEU A 135 2.06 15.17 -11.93
CA LEU A 135 1.48 16.44 -11.45
C LEU A 135 0.19 16.18 -10.66
N GLN A 136 -0.70 15.35 -11.17
CA GLN A 136 -1.95 14.98 -10.49
C GLN A 136 -1.69 14.23 -9.18
N ALA A 137 -0.75 13.29 -9.18
CA ALA A 137 -0.32 12.58 -7.97
C ALA A 137 0.20 13.57 -6.91
N GLY A 138 1.04 14.51 -7.28
CA GLY A 138 1.58 15.53 -6.38
C GLY A 138 0.49 16.38 -5.74
N ARG A 139 -0.47 16.87 -6.53
CA ARG A 139 -1.62 17.65 -6.04
C ARG A 139 -2.48 16.85 -5.07
N LEU A 140 -2.79 15.60 -5.42
CA LEU A 140 -3.60 14.71 -4.59
C LEU A 140 -2.88 14.39 -3.27
N LEU A 141 -1.60 14.01 -3.31
CA LEU A 141 -0.81 13.71 -2.11
C LEU A 141 -0.70 14.92 -1.17
N HIS A 142 -0.54 16.14 -1.70
CA HIS A 142 -0.52 17.35 -0.89
C HIS A 142 -1.86 17.61 -0.18
N LEU A 143 -2.98 17.43 -0.90
CA LEU A 143 -4.32 17.52 -0.30
C LEU A 143 -4.51 16.50 0.81
N LEU A 144 -4.11 15.23 0.57
CA LEU A 144 -4.22 14.14 1.53
C LEU A 144 -3.35 14.39 2.77
N GLU A 145 -2.13 14.90 2.59
CA GLU A 145 -1.24 15.25 3.70
C GLU A 145 -1.92 16.26 4.65
N THR A 146 -2.47 17.35 4.10
CA THR A 146 -3.16 18.38 4.89
C THR A 146 -4.30 17.78 5.72
N GLN A 147 -5.19 17.01 5.08
CA GLN A 147 -6.33 16.41 5.76
C GLN A 147 -5.93 15.38 6.82
N LEU A 148 -4.87 14.59 6.57
CA LEU A 148 -4.41 13.55 7.49
C LEU A 148 -3.69 14.15 8.72
N ARG A 149 -3.00 15.28 8.54
CA ARG A 149 -2.42 16.05 9.65
C ARG A 149 -3.50 16.57 10.61
N GLU A 150 -4.54 17.20 10.08
CA GLU A 150 -5.66 17.72 10.85
C GLU A 150 -6.39 16.60 11.64
N ARG A 151 -6.45 15.40 11.09
CA ARG A 151 -7.11 14.23 11.69
C ARG A 151 -6.20 13.36 12.54
N HIS A 152 -4.93 13.72 12.70
CA HIS A 152 -3.92 12.95 13.44
C HIS A 152 -3.81 11.47 13.01
N ASN A 153 -4.06 11.19 11.72
CA ASN A 153 -4.00 9.82 11.19
C ASN A 153 -2.57 9.47 10.76
N VAL A 154 -1.75 9.08 11.74
CA VAL A 154 -0.30 8.87 11.59
C VAL A 154 0.04 7.81 10.55
N ARG A 155 -0.71 6.69 10.49
CA ARG A 155 -0.42 5.60 9.55
C ARG A 155 -0.53 6.06 8.10
N PHE A 156 -1.67 6.63 7.72
CA PHE A 156 -1.87 7.11 6.35
C PHE A 156 -1.01 8.33 6.03
N LEU A 157 -0.72 9.17 7.03
CA LEU A 157 0.20 10.30 6.84
C LEU A 157 1.62 9.82 6.51
N ALA A 158 2.13 8.80 7.21
CA ALA A 158 3.43 8.20 6.90
C ALA A 158 3.46 7.61 5.49
N GLU A 159 2.38 6.95 5.04
CA GLU A 159 2.25 6.40 3.69
C GLU A 159 2.24 7.51 2.62
N VAL A 160 1.48 8.59 2.83
CA VAL A 160 1.48 9.75 1.92
C VAL A 160 2.86 10.37 1.80
N LEU A 161 3.57 10.59 2.92
CA LEU A 161 4.91 11.15 2.91
C LEU A 161 5.93 10.23 2.19
N ALA A 162 5.81 8.90 2.35
CA ALA A 162 6.64 7.96 1.62
C ALA A 162 6.36 8.01 0.11
N MET A 163 5.10 8.15 -0.29
CA MET A 163 4.73 8.33 -1.71
C MET A 163 5.21 9.67 -2.28
N GLN A 164 5.17 10.75 -1.50
CA GLN A 164 5.76 12.04 -1.89
C GLN A 164 7.28 11.92 -2.07
N ALA A 165 7.97 11.22 -1.16
CA ALA A 165 9.40 10.95 -1.30
C ALA A 165 9.72 10.20 -2.60
N LEU A 166 8.96 9.17 -2.92
CA LEU A 166 9.08 8.43 -4.18
C LEU A 166 8.84 9.34 -5.39
N LEU A 167 7.78 10.14 -5.37
CA LEU A 167 7.46 11.07 -6.46
C LEU A 167 8.57 12.10 -6.68
N HIS A 168 9.09 12.72 -5.61
CA HIS A 168 10.21 13.67 -5.70
C HIS A 168 11.47 13.01 -6.26
N HIS A 169 11.78 11.78 -5.83
CA HIS A 169 12.88 11.01 -6.40
C HIS A 169 12.71 10.78 -7.91
N LEU A 170 11.52 10.38 -8.36
CA LEU A 170 11.22 10.16 -9.78
C LEU A 170 11.21 11.46 -10.61
N LEU A 171 11.06 12.61 -9.98
CA LEU A 171 11.17 13.93 -10.58
C LEU A 171 12.63 14.48 -10.56
N GLY A 172 13.57 13.77 -9.92
CA GLY A 172 14.96 14.20 -9.78
C GLY A 172 15.21 15.21 -8.65
N ASP A 173 14.18 15.52 -7.84
CA ASP A 173 14.32 16.40 -6.66
C ASP A 173 14.74 15.58 -5.43
N GLU A 174 16.01 15.24 -5.41
CA GLU A 174 16.57 14.36 -4.36
C GLU A 174 16.55 15.01 -2.96
N SER A 175 16.61 16.35 -2.88
CA SER A 175 16.54 17.06 -1.59
C SER A 175 15.15 16.90 -0.95
N ALA A 176 14.10 17.18 -1.71
CA ALA A 176 12.73 17.00 -1.24
C ALA A 176 12.41 15.51 -0.99
N ALA A 177 12.93 14.60 -1.82
CA ALA A 177 12.76 13.16 -1.60
C ALA A 177 13.31 12.72 -0.23
N VAL A 178 14.53 13.13 0.12
CA VAL A 178 15.15 12.80 1.42
C VAL A 178 14.40 13.44 2.58
N GLU A 179 13.95 14.69 2.45
CA GLU A 179 13.17 15.38 3.47
C GLU A 179 11.85 14.65 3.75
N MET A 180 11.07 14.37 2.70
CA MET A 180 9.78 13.67 2.85
C MET A 180 9.98 12.27 3.43
N LEU A 181 11.01 11.55 2.98
CA LEU A 181 11.34 10.23 3.49
C LEU A 181 11.74 10.26 4.98
N GLY A 182 12.53 11.23 5.40
CA GLY A 182 12.89 11.43 6.80
C GLY A 182 11.64 11.65 7.70
N ARG A 183 10.70 12.47 7.22
CA ARG A 183 9.42 12.70 7.90
C ARG A 183 8.56 11.44 7.95
N ALA A 184 8.49 10.67 6.87
CA ALA A 184 7.76 9.41 6.83
C ALA A 184 8.33 8.41 7.84
N ILE A 185 9.65 8.26 7.90
CA ILE A 185 10.37 7.37 8.82
C ILE A 185 10.14 7.80 10.27
N ALA A 186 10.21 9.09 10.59
CA ALA A 186 9.97 9.59 11.94
C ALA A 186 8.57 9.21 12.47
N LEU A 187 7.56 9.16 11.59
CA LEU A 187 6.21 8.73 11.94
C LEU A 187 6.06 7.19 12.00
N ALA A 188 6.74 6.47 11.13
CA ALA A 188 6.59 5.03 10.96
C ALA A 188 7.40 4.21 11.99
N GLN A 189 8.61 4.67 12.32
CA GLN A 189 9.57 3.96 13.18
C GLN A 189 9.03 3.59 14.56
N PRO A 190 8.33 4.48 15.31
CA PRO A 190 7.81 4.10 16.63
C PRO A 190 6.83 2.92 16.59
N GLY A 191 6.09 2.75 15.49
CA GLY A 191 5.17 1.63 15.26
C GLY A 191 5.81 0.41 14.59
N GLY A 192 7.03 0.54 14.09
CA GLY A 192 7.70 -0.49 13.28
C GLY A 192 7.00 -0.72 11.94
N LEU A 193 6.47 0.33 11.28
CA LEU A 193 5.65 0.22 10.08
C LEU A 193 6.52 0.02 8.83
N ILE A 194 6.86 -1.20 8.48
CA ILE A 194 7.78 -1.58 7.39
C ILE A 194 7.03 -1.66 6.05
N ARG A 195 5.85 -2.32 6.01
CA ARG A 195 5.17 -2.63 4.75
C ARG A 195 4.75 -1.40 3.95
N LEU A 196 4.46 -0.28 4.58
CA LEU A 196 4.11 0.95 3.87
C LEU A 196 5.23 1.45 2.92
N PHE A 197 6.51 1.11 3.21
CA PHE A 197 7.64 1.41 2.32
C PHE A 197 7.89 0.27 1.32
N VAL A 198 7.84 -0.98 1.78
CA VAL A 198 8.08 -2.17 0.96
C VAL A 198 7.02 -2.29 -0.14
N ASP A 199 5.77 -1.99 0.18
CA ASP A 199 4.64 -2.03 -0.76
C ASP A 199 4.72 -0.95 -1.86
N LEU A 200 5.61 0.03 -1.75
CA LEU A 200 5.92 0.99 -2.82
C LEU A 200 6.93 0.44 -3.85
N GLY A 201 7.52 -0.71 -3.59
CA GLY A 201 8.37 -1.41 -4.54
C GLY A 201 9.83 -0.96 -4.55
N GLN A 202 10.58 -1.49 -5.53
CA GLN A 202 12.04 -1.37 -5.61
C GLN A 202 12.54 0.06 -5.84
N GLU A 203 11.71 0.95 -6.37
CA GLU A 203 12.08 2.36 -6.54
C GLU A 203 12.36 3.06 -5.20
N MET A 204 11.87 2.54 -4.08
CA MET A 204 12.17 3.06 -2.74
C MET A 204 13.60 2.77 -2.27
N VAL A 205 14.30 1.82 -2.88
CA VAL A 205 15.68 1.45 -2.49
C VAL A 205 16.65 2.64 -2.64
N LYS A 206 16.57 3.36 -3.75
CA LYS A 206 17.48 4.50 -4.03
C LYS A 206 17.32 5.64 -3.01
N PRO A 207 16.11 6.18 -2.76
CA PRO A 207 15.90 7.21 -1.73
C PRO A 207 16.34 6.76 -0.33
N LEU A 208 16.07 5.49 0.05
CA LEU A 208 16.47 4.94 1.34
C LEU A 208 18.00 4.87 1.50
N LYS A 209 18.72 4.38 0.48
CA LYS A 209 20.20 4.36 0.48
C LYS A 209 20.78 5.77 0.55
N ARG A 210 20.16 6.73 -0.13
CA ARG A 210 20.61 8.13 -0.08
C ARG A 210 20.40 8.72 1.32
N LEU A 211 19.25 8.48 1.94
CA LEU A 211 19.01 8.90 3.32
C LEU A 211 20.00 8.27 4.29
N GLU A 212 20.30 6.97 4.14
CA GLU A 212 21.28 6.25 4.96
C GLU A 212 22.68 6.88 4.84
N ALA A 213 23.10 7.25 3.63
CA ALA A 213 24.39 7.88 3.38
C ALA A 213 24.52 9.28 4.02
N ILE A 214 23.43 10.06 4.07
CA ILE A 214 23.40 11.41 4.67
C ILE A 214 23.36 11.34 6.20
N ALA A 215 22.58 10.43 6.75
CA ALA A 215 22.33 10.34 8.19
C ALA A 215 23.40 9.54 8.96
N GLY A 216 24.35 8.92 8.26
CA GLY A 216 25.36 8.02 8.83
C GLY A 216 24.78 6.66 9.26
N SER A 217 25.63 5.73 9.62
CA SER A 217 25.31 4.30 9.91
C SER A 217 24.40 4.06 11.13
N SER A 218 23.76 5.09 11.65
CA SER A 218 22.97 5.05 12.91
C SER A 218 21.50 4.62 12.73
N HIS A 219 21.02 4.42 11.50
CA HIS A 219 19.61 4.12 11.25
C HIS A 219 19.31 2.64 11.08
N ARG A 220 19.32 1.88 12.19
CA ARG A 220 18.88 0.47 12.22
C ARG A 220 17.54 0.24 11.49
N TYR A 221 16.61 1.21 11.59
CA TYR A 221 15.31 1.09 10.93
C TYR A 221 15.41 1.19 9.42
N VAL A 222 16.26 2.07 8.86
CA VAL A 222 16.50 2.14 7.40
C VAL A 222 17.11 0.84 6.88
N ALA A 223 18.07 0.27 7.61
CA ALA A 223 18.64 -1.04 7.27
C ALA A 223 17.57 -2.16 7.27
N GLN A 224 16.62 -2.13 8.22
CA GLN A 224 15.49 -3.06 8.24
C GLN A 224 14.57 -2.87 7.01
N LEU A 225 14.30 -1.63 6.58
CA LEU A 225 13.52 -1.34 5.38
C LEU A 225 14.21 -1.87 4.12
N LEU A 226 15.52 -1.65 3.99
CA LEU A 226 16.32 -2.13 2.84
C LEU A 226 16.36 -3.66 2.79
N ALA A 227 16.53 -4.33 3.93
CA ALA A 227 16.50 -5.79 4.02
C ALA A 227 15.11 -6.32 3.59
N ALA A 228 14.02 -5.75 4.11
CA ALA A 228 12.66 -6.15 3.77
C ALA A 228 12.32 -5.95 2.29
N LEU A 229 12.82 -4.87 1.65
CA LEU A 229 12.68 -4.63 0.20
C LEU A 229 13.43 -5.67 -0.63
N ASN A 230 14.63 -6.07 -0.19
CA ASN A 230 15.40 -7.12 -0.85
C ASN A 230 14.69 -8.48 -0.76
N ASP A 231 14.17 -8.84 0.40
CA ASP A 231 13.43 -10.09 0.61
C ASP A 231 12.17 -10.14 -0.25
N ASP A 232 11.40 -9.05 -0.31
CA ASP A 232 10.19 -8.93 -1.13
C ASP A 232 10.51 -9.05 -2.64
N TRP A 233 11.64 -8.49 -3.08
CA TRP A 233 12.11 -8.64 -4.45
C TRP A 233 12.48 -10.09 -4.79
N LEU A 234 13.16 -10.81 -3.90
CA LEU A 234 13.52 -12.22 -4.10
C LEU A 234 12.27 -13.09 -4.24
N VAL A 235 11.23 -12.85 -3.43
CA VAL A 235 9.93 -13.51 -3.54
C VAL A 235 9.27 -13.22 -4.89
N SER A 236 9.40 -12.00 -5.39
CA SER A 236 8.81 -11.59 -6.67
C SER A 236 9.58 -12.12 -7.87
N ALA A 237 10.92 -12.12 -7.83
CA ALA A 237 11.78 -12.62 -8.90
C ALA A 237 11.70 -14.15 -9.06
N GLY A 238 11.57 -14.90 -7.96
CA GLY A 238 11.37 -16.35 -8.00
C GLY A 238 10.10 -16.79 -8.72
N ARG A 239 9.08 -15.94 -8.78
CA ARG A 239 7.83 -16.16 -9.53
C ARG A 239 8.02 -16.09 -11.04
N GLN A 240 8.85 -15.19 -11.53
CA GLN A 240 9.09 -15.01 -12.96
C GLN A 240 9.84 -16.21 -13.58
N GLN A 241 10.61 -16.94 -12.76
CA GLN A 241 11.36 -18.12 -13.23
C GLN A 241 10.53 -19.41 -13.26
N VAL A 242 9.43 -19.49 -12.50
CA VAL A 242 8.57 -20.69 -12.44
C VAL A 242 7.41 -20.63 -13.46
N GLY A 243 7.13 -19.45 -14.03
CA GLY A 243 6.06 -19.20 -15.01
C GLY A 243 6.52 -19.10 -16.48
N ALA A 244 7.82 -19.30 -16.74
CA ALA A 244 8.42 -19.37 -18.08
C ALA A 244 8.73 -20.83 -18.45
#